data_b1693c536deeca327f7e03de97985252
#
_entry.id   b1693c536deeca327f7e03de97985252
#
_cell.length_a   1.000
_cell.length_b   1.000
_cell.length_c   1.000
_cell.angle_alpha   90.00
_cell.angle_beta   90.00
_cell.angle_gamma   90.00
#
_symmetry.space_group_name_H-M   'P 1'
#
loop_
_entity.id
_entity.type
_entity.pdbx_description
1 polymer ?
#
loop_
_entity_poly.entity_id
_entity_poly.type
_entity_poly.pdbx_seq_one_letter_code
_entity_poly.pdbx_strand_id
1 'polypeptide(L)'
;MMKRILLFLFFIFTALSTQAGLFDKKPAFLPVDEAFQFSAAKSENQENVIVNWSIAEGYYLYQEKISVKLNQEETLSFDEPTFSISPEDYNDPYFGLMKIFKKPVQAIFKASHPPLKAEDVVEIAYQGCTSGFCYPP
;
A
#
# COMPACT_ATOMS: atom_id res chain seq x y z
N MET A 1 8.73 -62.86 25.47
CA MET A 1 9.36 -61.52 25.64
C MET A 1 9.32 -60.68 24.38
N MET A 2 9.57 -61.18 23.19
CA MET A 2 9.54 -60.40 21.92
C MET A 2 8.21 -59.72 21.56
N LYS A 3 7.07 -60.34 21.83
CA LYS A 3 5.74 -59.75 21.53
C LYS A 3 5.38 -58.49 22.36
N ARG A 4 5.91 -58.37 23.58
CA ARG A 4 5.69 -57.23 24.44
C ARG A 4 6.54 -56.00 24.07
N ILE A 5 7.72 -56.25 23.50
CA ILE A 5 8.62 -55.19 23.03
C ILE A 5 8.08 -54.55 21.73
N LEU A 6 7.44 -55.38 20.83
CA LEU A 6 6.87 -54.90 19.59
C LEU A 6 5.65 -53.96 19.83
N LEU A 7 4.86 -54.24 20.87
CA LEU A 7 3.71 -53.42 21.28
C LEU A 7 4.14 -52.06 21.86
N PHE A 8 5.26 -52.02 22.58
CA PHE A 8 5.79 -50.75 23.10
C PHE A 8 6.39 -49.84 21.99
N LEU A 9 7.02 -50.41 20.98
CA LEU A 9 7.55 -49.67 19.83
C LEU A 9 6.44 -49.08 18.95
N PHE A 10 5.28 -49.75 18.85
CA PHE A 10 4.14 -49.26 18.09
C PHE A 10 3.44 -48.05 18.79
N PHE A 11 3.50 -48.00 20.12
CA PHE A 11 2.87 -46.89 20.88
C PHE A 11 3.70 -45.61 20.90
N ILE A 12 5.02 -45.67 20.65
CA ILE A 12 5.90 -44.49 20.62
C ILE A 12 5.80 -43.77 19.25
N PHE A 13 5.36 -44.45 18.18
CA PHE A 13 5.30 -43.85 16.83
C PHE A 13 4.03 -43.03 16.56
N THR A 14 3.02 -43.09 17.43
CA THR A 14 1.77 -42.33 17.26
C THR A 14 1.79 -40.95 17.93
N ALA A 15 2.86 -40.55 18.63
CA ALA A 15 2.93 -39.30 19.40
C ALA A 15 3.61 -38.14 18.65
N LEU A 16 3.96 -38.27 17.37
CA LEU A 16 4.68 -37.22 16.62
C LEU A 16 3.83 -36.46 15.59
N SER A 17 2.52 -36.47 15.68
CA SER A 17 1.67 -35.86 14.65
C SER A 17 0.77 -34.75 15.17
N THR A 18 1.27 -33.80 16.00
CA THR A 18 0.49 -32.60 16.34
C THR A 18 1.40 -31.41 16.62
N GLN A 19 2.05 -30.88 15.58
CA GLN A 19 2.60 -29.52 15.61
C GLN A 19 2.50 -28.83 14.24
N ALA A 20 1.35 -28.92 13.59
CA ALA A 20 1.03 -28.08 12.45
C ALA A 20 -0.09 -27.13 12.89
N GLY A 21 0.22 -25.93 13.36
CA GLY A 21 -0.82 -24.97 13.72
C GLY A 21 -0.39 -23.74 14.52
N LEU A 22 0.92 -23.51 14.72
CA LEU A 22 1.37 -22.41 15.61
C LEU A 22 1.95 -21.19 14.88
N PHE A 23 1.91 -21.13 13.54
CA PHE A 23 2.52 -20.03 12.78
C PHE A 23 1.58 -19.29 11.83
N ASP A 24 0.28 -19.47 11.96
CA ASP A 24 -0.69 -18.65 11.22
C ASP A 24 -1.08 -17.40 12.03
N LYS A 25 -0.06 -16.66 12.51
CA LYS A 25 -0.30 -15.28 12.96
C LYS A 25 -0.49 -14.46 11.70
N LYS A 26 -1.74 -14.06 11.40
CA LYS A 26 -1.99 -12.96 10.48
C LYS A 26 -1.00 -11.85 10.81
N PRO A 27 -0.29 -11.29 9.81
CA PRO A 27 0.60 -10.16 10.06
C PRO A 27 -0.18 -9.09 10.80
N ALA A 28 0.46 -8.43 11.77
CA ALA A 28 -0.18 -7.38 12.56
C ALA A 28 -0.70 -6.23 11.69
N PHE A 29 -0.10 -6.06 10.49
CA PHE A 29 -0.47 -5.06 9.49
C PHE A 29 -0.57 -5.73 8.12
N LEU A 30 -1.44 -5.20 7.26
CA LEU A 30 -1.55 -5.66 5.87
C LEU A 30 -0.25 -5.37 5.10
N PRO A 31 0.10 -6.16 4.08
CA PRO A 31 1.08 -5.75 3.07
C PRO A 31 0.68 -4.41 2.44
N VAL A 32 1.66 -3.61 1.99
CA VAL A 32 1.40 -2.26 1.45
C VAL A 32 0.45 -2.26 0.26
N ASP A 33 0.57 -3.26 -0.60
CA ASP A 33 -0.27 -3.47 -1.79
C ASP A 33 -1.69 -3.95 -1.47
N GLU A 34 -1.93 -4.46 -0.27
CA GLU A 34 -3.27 -4.75 0.24
C GLU A 34 -3.86 -3.57 1.02
N ALA A 35 -3.02 -2.83 1.76
CA ALA A 35 -3.44 -1.65 2.51
C ALA A 35 -3.83 -0.48 1.59
N PHE A 36 -3.09 -0.32 0.48
CA PHE A 36 -3.23 0.79 -0.47
C PHE A 36 -3.18 0.27 -1.91
N GLN A 37 -4.27 -0.32 -2.38
CA GLN A 37 -4.35 -0.75 -3.77
C GLN A 37 -4.49 0.48 -4.66
N PHE A 38 -3.67 0.60 -5.70
CA PHE A 38 -3.77 1.72 -6.62
C PHE A 38 -3.74 1.29 -8.09
N SER A 39 -4.30 2.16 -8.94
CA SER A 39 -4.16 2.09 -10.37
C SER A 39 -3.83 3.47 -10.92
N ALA A 40 -3.02 3.53 -11.98
CA ALA A 40 -2.65 4.78 -12.62
C ALA A 40 -2.79 4.67 -14.14
N ALA A 41 -3.21 5.76 -14.77
CA ALA A 41 -3.30 5.87 -16.22
C ALA A 41 -3.03 7.31 -16.66
N LYS A 42 -2.53 7.47 -17.89
CA LYS A 42 -2.54 8.77 -18.58
C LYS A 42 -3.94 9.01 -19.14
N SER A 43 -4.40 10.26 -19.11
CA SER A 43 -5.67 10.64 -19.78
C SER A 43 -5.56 10.46 -21.29
N GLU A 44 -6.71 10.31 -21.99
CA GLU A 44 -6.78 10.13 -23.44
C GLU A 44 -6.08 11.28 -24.21
N ASN A 45 -6.22 12.51 -23.72
CA ASN A 45 -5.57 13.69 -24.29
C ASN A 45 -4.09 13.83 -23.85
N GLN A 46 -3.55 12.90 -23.07
CA GLN A 46 -2.17 12.89 -22.58
C GLN A 46 -1.75 14.16 -21.78
N GLU A 47 -2.70 14.83 -21.17
CA GLU A 47 -2.43 16.03 -20.36
C GLU A 47 -2.34 15.72 -18.88
N ASN A 48 -2.91 14.58 -18.44
CA ASN A 48 -3.01 14.25 -17.02
C ASN A 48 -2.52 12.83 -16.71
N VAL A 49 -2.01 12.67 -15.49
CA VAL A 49 -1.86 11.37 -14.83
C VAL A 49 -2.99 11.24 -13.81
N ILE A 50 -3.77 10.19 -13.93
CA ILE A 50 -4.90 9.90 -13.05
C ILE A 50 -4.52 8.71 -12.19
N VAL A 51 -4.55 8.87 -10.88
CA VAL A 51 -4.21 7.81 -9.92
C VAL A 51 -5.40 7.58 -9.00
N ASN A 52 -5.81 6.33 -8.84
CA ASN A 52 -6.90 5.93 -7.95
C ASN A 52 -6.33 5.06 -6.84
N TRP A 53 -6.68 5.33 -5.59
CA TRP A 53 -6.38 4.48 -4.45
C TRP A 53 -7.65 3.91 -3.84
N SER A 54 -7.63 2.61 -3.53
CA SER A 54 -8.49 1.96 -2.55
C SER A 54 -7.71 1.82 -1.25
N ILE A 55 -8.26 2.31 -0.16
CA ILE A 55 -7.61 2.33 1.15
C ILE A 55 -8.33 1.33 2.06
N ALA A 56 -7.60 0.39 2.64
CA ALA A 56 -8.17 -0.60 3.56
C ALA A 56 -8.70 0.06 4.84
N GLU A 57 -9.69 -0.55 5.48
CA GLU A 57 -10.25 -0.05 6.73
C GLU A 57 -9.18 0.06 7.83
N GLY A 58 -9.13 1.18 8.52
CA GLY A 58 -8.13 1.49 9.54
C GLY A 58 -6.81 2.03 9.02
N TYR A 59 -6.68 2.21 7.69
CA TYR A 59 -5.52 2.80 7.04
C TYR A 59 -5.84 4.19 6.48
N TYR A 60 -4.79 4.99 6.23
CA TYR A 60 -4.92 6.32 5.65
C TYR A 60 -3.69 6.73 4.86
N LEU A 61 -3.88 7.59 3.86
CA LEU A 61 -2.82 8.22 3.06
C LEU A 61 -2.66 9.68 3.47
N TYR A 62 -1.42 10.15 3.55
CA TYR A 62 -1.15 11.58 3.72
C TYR A 62 -1.25 12.32 2.39
N GLN A 63 -2.06 13.36 2.31
CA GLN A 63 -2.21 14.19 1.11
C GLN A 63 -0.86 14.75 0.64
N GLU A 64 -0.07 15.32 1.57
CA GLU A 64 1.19 15.99 1.27
C GLU A 64 2.32 15.03 0.88
N LYS A 65 2.10 13.72 1.05
CA LYS A 65 3.04 12.66 0.66
C LYS A 65 2.69 12.01 -0.67
N ILE A 66 1.64 12.48 -1.35
CA ILE A 66 1.26 12.00 -2.67
C ILE A 66 1.90 12.92 -3.72
N SER A 67 2.75 12.34 -4.58
CA SER A 67 3.42 13.09 -5.65
C SER A 67 3.64 12.24 -6.89
N VAL A 68 3.85 12.92 -8.01
CA VAL A 68 4.13 12.30 -9.32
C VAL A 68 5.35 13.00 -9.93
N LYS A 69 6.25 12.19 -10.51
CA LYS A 69 7.45 12.65 -11.21
C LYS A 69 7.63 11.89 -12.52
N LEU A 70 8.28 12.49 -13.49
CA LEU A 70 8.80 11.78 -14.66
C LEU A 70 10.22 11.29 -14.37
N ASN A 71 10.48 10.04 -14.70
CA ASN A 71 11.75 9.37 -14.36
C ASN A 71 12.93 9.82 -15.26
N GLN A 72 12.72 10.54 -16.37
CA GLN A 72 13.77 10.77 -17.35
C GLN A 72 14.03 12.22 -17.76
N GLU A 73 13.21 13.18 -17.36
CA GLU A 73 13.45 14.59 -17.72
C GLU A 73 13.12 15.52 -16.55
N GLU A 74 14.11 16.30 -16.08
CA GLU A 74 13.96 17.33 -15.07
C GLU A 74 13.05 18.50 -15.48
N THR A 75 12.66 18.58 -16.76
CA THR A 75 11.94 19.72 -17.33
C THR A 75 10.42 19.59 -17.27
N LEU A 76 9.90 18.39 -17.03
CA LEU A 76 8.45 18.16 -16.96
C LEU A 76 8.00 18.12 -15.51
N SER A 77 7.23 19.12 -15.12
CA SER A 77 6.60 19.22 -13.79
C SER A 77 5.10 18.96 -13.92
N PHE A 78 4.50 18.68 -12.78
CA PHE A 78 3.04 18.57 -12.64
C PHE A 78 2.54 19.71 -11.75
N ASP A 79 1.35 20.19 -12.06
CA ASP A 79 0.65 21.14 -11.20
C ASP A 79 0.21 20.45 -9.88
N GLU A 80 -0.17 21.25 -8.89
CA GLU A 80 -0.77 20.71 -7.66
C GLU A 80 -1.96 19.78 -8.00
N PRO A 81 -2.01 18.57 -7.43
CA PRO A 81 -3.05 17.61 -7.75
C PRO A 81 -4.42 18.05 -7.27
N THR A 82 -5.45 17.70 -8.05
CA THR A 82 -6.84 17.78 -7.60
C THR A 82 -7.31 16.42 -7.13
N PHE A 83 -8.05 16.40 -6.00
CA PHE A 83 -8.54 15.18 -5.39
C PHE A 83 -10.06 15.06 -5.52
N SER A 84 -10.55 13.84 -5.70
CA SER A 84 -12.00 13.55 -5.85
C SER A 84 -12.81 13.77 -4.57
N ILE A 85 -12.15 13.78 -3.41
CA ILE A 85 -12.75 14.03 -2.10
C ILE A 85 -11.89 15.01 -1.30
N SER A 86 -12.49 15.71 -0.35
CA SER A 86 -11.75 16.54 0.60
C SER A 86 -11.02 15.67 1.62
N PRO A 87 -9.76 16.00 1.98
CA PRO A 87 -9.04 15.33 3.06
C PRO A 87 -9.64 15.69 4.42
N GLU A 88 -9.34 14.86 5.41
CA GLU A 88 -9.65 15.09 6.82
C GLU A 88 -8.42 15.68 7.53
N ASP A 89 -8.62 16.62 8.45
CA ASP A 89 -7.56 17.06 9.35
C ASP A 89 -7.27 15.95 10.39
N TYR A 90 -6.00 15.66 10.58
CA TYR A 90 -5.53 14.62 11.49
C TYR A 90 -4.33 15.10 12.29
N ASN A 91 -4.38 14.99 13.61
CA ASN A 91 -3.24 15.30 14.46
C ASN A 91 -2.36 14.06 14.64
N ASP A 92 -1.38 13.93 13.75
CA ASP A 92 -0.47 12.80 13.71
C ASP A 92 0.56 12.90 14.85
N PRO A 93 0.85 11.80 15.58
CA PRO A 93 1.79 11.82 16.69
C PRO A 93 3.25 12.09 16.27
N TYR A 94 3.60 11.89 14.99
CA TYR A 94 4.95 12.06 14.46
C TYR A 94 5.12 13.33 13.62
N PHE A 95 4.08 13.72 12.86
CA PHE A 95 4.13 14.81 11.88
C PHE A 95 3.29 16.02 12.29
N GLY A 96 2.52 15.95 13.38
CA GLY A 96 1.62 17.02 13.80
C GLY A 96 0.35 17.08 12.95
N LEU A 97 -0.16 18.29 12.68
CA LEU A 97 -1.39 18.47 11.91
C LEU A 97 -1.14 18.14 10.43
N MET A 98 -1.77 17.09 9.96
CA MET A 98 -1.68 16.56 8.60
C MET A 98 -3.06 16.46 7.98
N LYS A 99 -3.11 16.41 6.65
CA LYS A 99 -4.33 16.11 5.89
C LYS A 99 -4.26 14.68 5.39
N ILE A 100 -5.33 13.90 5.65
CA ILE A 100 -5.36 12.47 5.33
C ILE A 100 -6.60 12.06 4.55
N PHE A 101 -6.46 10.96 3.78
CA PHE A 101 -7.57 10.25 3.13
C PHE A 101 -7.75 8.89 3.77
N LYS A 102 -8.95 8.57 4.23
CA LYS A 102 -9.35 7.26 4.79
C LYS A 102 -10.27 6.48 3.87
N LYS A 103 -10.74 7.09 2.80
CA LYS A 103 -11.68 6.54 1.82
C LYS A 103 -11.03 6.47 0.45
N PRO A 104 -11.55 5.65 -0.46
CA PRO A 104 -11.08 5.65 -1.84
C PRO A 104 -10.98 7.06 -2.39
N VAL A 105 -9.84 7.37 -3.02
CA VAL A 105 -9.54 8.70 -3.52
C VAL A 105 -8.90 8.64 -4.90
N GLN A 106 -9.28 9.55 -5.78
CA GLN A 106 -8.62 9.79 -7.06
C GLN A 106 -7.82 11.08 -6.97
N ALA A 107 -6.59 11.07 -7.46
CA ALA A 107 -5.79 12.26 -7.70
C ALA A 107 -5.58 12.44 -9.20
N ILE A 108 -5.70 13.69 -9.68
CA ILE A 108 -5.43 14.09 -11.05
C ILE A 108 -4.27 15.07 -11.03
N PHE A 109 -3.17 14.68 -11.67
CA PHE A 109 -1.96 15.49 -11.83
C PHE A 109 -1.90 16.00 -13.26
N LYS A 110 -2.02 17.31 -13.44
CA LYS A 110 -1.91 17.94 -14.75
C LYS A 110 -0.46 18.19 -15.10
N ALA A 111 -0.03 17.75 -16.29
CA ALA A 111 1.31 18.03 -16.79
C ALA A 111 1.44 19.51 -17.16
N SER A 112 2.51 20.16 -16.70
CA SER A 112 2.77 21.60 -17.02
C SER A 112 3.13 21.81 -18.49
N HIS A 113 3.65 20.79 -19.18
CA HIS A 113 4.00 20.83 -20.60
C HIS A 113 3.45 19.57 -21.30
N PRO A 114 2.15 19.53 -21.61
CA PRO A 114 1.55 18.43 -22.37
C PRO A 114 1.90 18.51 -23.88
N PRO A 115 1.69 17.43 -24.65
CA PRO A 115 1.22 16.13 -24.18
C PRO A 115 2.34 15.26 -23.59
N LEU A 116 1.97 14.39 -22.63
CA LEU A 116 2.83 13.31 -22.16
C LEU A 116 3.04 12.32 -23.32
N LYS A 117 4.27 11.85 -23.50
CA LYS A 117 4.57 10.85 -24.53
C LYS A 117 4.13 9.45 -24.06
N ALA A 118 3.91 8.55 -25.00
CA ALA A 118 3.52 7.17 -24.68
C ALA A 118 4.61 6.44 -23.86
N GLU A 119 5.88 6.70 -24.19
CA GLU A 119 7.07 6.13 -23.56
C GLU A 119 7.43 6.75 -22.19
N ASP A 120 6.81 7.87 -21.80
CA ASP A 120 7.11 8.51 -20.53
C ASP A 120 6.76 7.58 -19.35
N VAL A 121 7.77 7.33 -18.53
CA VAL A 121 7.62 6.56 -17.29
C VAL A 121 7.34 7.52 -16.15
N VAL A 122 6.21 7.32 -15.47
CA VAL A 122 5.76 8.13 -14.36
C VAL A 122 6.02 7.40 -13.06
N GLU A 123 6.78 8.01 -12.16
CA GLU A 123 6.96 7.55 -10.78
C GLU A 123 5.89 8.18 -9.90
N ILE A 124 5.18 7.34 -9.15
CA ILE A 124 4.15 7.76 -8.20
C ILE A 124 4.66 7.44 -6.80
N ALA A 125 4.86 8.48 -5.98
CA ALA A 125 5.23 8.34 -4.59
C ALA A 125 4.03 8.64 -3.70
N TYR A 126 3.86 7.85 -2.65
CA TYR A 126 2.86 8.06 -1.62
C TYR A 126 3.29 7.44 -0.30
N GLN A 127 2.76 7.94 0.80
CA GLN A 127 2.98 7.36 2.12
C GLN A 127 1.66 7.21 2.85
N GLY A 128 1.47 6.06 3.47
CA GLY A 128 0.30 5.76 4.28
C GLY A 128 0.66 5.11 5.60
N CYS A 129 -0.27 5.18 6.53
CA CYS A 129 -0.12 4.64 7.88
C CYS A 129 -1.40 3.93 8.32
N THR A 130 -1.29 3.21 9.41
CA THR A 130 -2.38 2.75 10.26
C THR A 130 -2.03 3.10 11.72
N SER A 131 -2.88 2.76 12.68
CA SER A 131 -2.60 3.04 14.09
C SER A 131 -1.28 2.40 14.55
N GLY A 132 -0.29 3.25 14.84
CA GLY A 132 1.01 2.85 15.36
C GLY A 132 2.02 2.30 14.35
N PHE A 133 1.70 2.32 13.05
CA PHE A 133 2.63 1.86 12.00
C PHE A 133 2.51 2.69 10.73
N CYS A 134 3.63 3.16 10.20
CA CYS A 134 3.73 3.86 8.92
C CYS A 134 4.60 3.06 7.95
N TYR A 135 4.13 2.96 6.71
CA TYR A 135 4.91 2.38 5.62
C TYR A 135 5.96 3.40 5.14
N PRO A 136 7.14 2.94 4.71
CA PRO A 136 8.06 3.83 4.01
C PRO A 136 7.40 4.36 2.71
N PRO A 137 7.79 5.56 2.26
CA PRO A 137 7.31 6.11 0.99
C PRO A 137 7.70 5.23 -0.19
#